data_6dbf94e5d42a092ff73777e925f03b85
#
_entry.id   6dbf94e5d42a092ff73777e925f03b85
#
_cell.length_a   1.000
_cell.length_b   1.000
_cell.length_c   1.000
_cell.angle_alpha   90.00
_cell.angle_beta   90.00
_cell.angle_gamma   90.00
#
_symmetry.space_group_name_H-M   'P 1'
#
loop_
_entity.id
_entity.type
_entity.pdbx_description
1 polymer ?
#
loop_
_entity_poly.entity_id
_entity_poly.type
_entity_poly.pdbx_seq_one_letter_code
_entity_poly.pdbx_strand_id
1 'polypeptide(L)'
;MSLQNSLVTTALIGSLVFLGGCSTWDSTWKTTKALYGEYLNPPAKINYEDKGVLNDAETRLASRMVGIDIQLEELERYLQNADRPPTGESVAVLFQRFPWLSGLAAVDVSGEVLAQEPPMPMKELDFPKMLEQTSRVGLRGVRGLVEDTPLGAEVLAAIPIYSNADLMGLLVAHFDMRALLTYTSGAEDLVVFAPQGILWPGRFAEDATPLVGQDWAE
;
A
#
# COMPACT_ATOMS: atom_id res chain seq x y z
N MET A 1 69.49 27.10 9.16
CA MET A 1 68.49 27.32 10.25
C MET A 1 67.07 27.58 9.76
N SER A 2 66.65 27.17 8.53
CA SER A 2 65.31 27.53 8.02
C SER A 2 64.36 26.35 7.83
N LEU A 3 64.83 25.13 7.70
CA LEU A 3 63.99 23.94 7.44
C LEU A 3 63.29 23.40 8.71
N GLN A 4 63.88 23.57 9.87
CA GLN A 4 63.35 23.06 11.13
C GLN A 4 62.16 23.88 11.65
N ASN A 5 62.15 25.21 11.41
CA ASN A 5 61.02 26.07 11.78
C ASN A 5 59.81 25.89 10.89
N SER A 6 59.98 25.50 9.61
CA SER A 6 58.87 25.24 8.67
C SER A 6 58.11 23.97 9.02
N LEU A 7 58.82 22.93 9.47
CA LEU A 7 58.19 21.64 9.86
C LEU A 7 57.35 21.78 11.14
N VAL A 8 57.82 22.57 12.12
CA VAL A 8 57.07 22.78 13.37
C VAL A 8 55.81 23.62 13.13
N THR A 9 55.88 24.62 12.26
CA THR A 9 54.70 25.45 11.93
C THR A 9 53.64 24.66 11.16
N THR A 10 54.04 23.77 10.26
CA THR A 10 53.10 22.91 9.50
C THR A 10 52.44 21.86 10.40
N ALA A 11 53.17 21.29 11.36
CA ALA A 11 52.62 20.35 12.35
C ALA A 11 51.62 21.00 13.33
N LEU A 12 51.87 22.26 13.72
CA LEU A 12 50.95 23.00 14.61
C LEU A 12 49.65 23.40 13.92
N ILE A 13 49.68 23.76 12.62
CA ILE A 13 48.49 24.09 11.88
C ILE A 13 47.65 22.80 11.58
N GLY A 14 48.33 21.69 11.31
CA GLY A 14 47.66 20.38 11.13
C GLY A 14 46.94 19.91 12.39
N SER A 15 47.51 20.11 13.58
CA SER A 15 46.88 19.74 14.86
C SER A 15 45.67 20.61 15.23
N LEU A 16 45.65 21.87 14.85
CA LEU A 16 44.51 22.76 15.13
C LEU A 16 43.28 22.46 14.26
N VAL A 17 43.45 21.91 13.06
CA VAL A 17 42.35 21.51 12.17
C VAL A 17 41.65 20.24 12.68
N PHE A 18 42.38 19.33 13.37
CA PHE A 18 41.80 18.12 13.93
C PHE A 18 40.97 18.34 15.22
N LEU A 19 41.22 19.39 15.96
CA LEU A 19 40.52 19.68 17.21
C LEU A 19 39.18 20.40 17.02
N GLY A 20 38.97 21.05 15.87
CA GLY A 20 37.70 21.74 15.55
C GLY A 20 36.63 20.86 14.87
N GLY A 21 36.98 19.64 14.43
CA GLY A 21 36.11 18.81 13.59
C GLY A 21 34.98 18.11 14.33
N CYS A 22 35.16 17.78 15.60
CA CYS A 22 34.19 16.93 16.30
C CYS A 22 32.89 17.65 16.68
N SER A 23 32.94 18.93 17.04
CA SER A 23 31.73 19.67 17.46
C SER A 23 30.83 20.07 16.26
N THR A 24 31.46 20.38 15.13
CA THR A 24 30.74 20.76 13.90
C THR A 24 30.06 19.55 13.26
N TRP A 25 30.69 18.38 13.34
CA TRP A 25 30.13 17.14 12.83
C TRP A 25 28.86 16.72 13.60
N ASP A 26 28.88 16.85 14.93
CA ASP A 26 27.76 16.46 15.79
C ASP A 26 26.56 17.40 15.61
N SER A 27 26.79 18.70 15.42
CA SER A 27 25.70 19.66 15.11
C SER A 27 25.12 19.43 13.73
N THR A 28 25.94 19.17 12.71
CA THR A 28 25.51 18.89 11.35
C THR A 28 24.69 17.58 11.30
N TRP A 29 25.17 16.54 12.00
CA TRP A 29 24.46 15.25 12.08
C TRP A 29 23.10 15.39 12.76
N LYS A 30 23.01 16.13 13.87
CA LYS A 30 21.74 16.40 14.56
C LYS A 30 20.76 17.18 13.69
N THR A 31 21.25 18.20 12.98
CA THR A 31 20.42 18.99 12.05
C THR A 31 19.94 18.15 10.86
N THR A 32 20.80 17.32 10.27
CA THR A 32 20.45 16.44 9.16
C THR A 32 19.43 15.38 9.59
N LYS A 33 19.61 14.80 10.77
CA LYS A 33 18.67 13.82 11.34
C LYS A 33 17.33 14.47 11.68
N ALA A 34 17.31 15.70 12.17
CA ALA A 34 16.08 16.45 12.42
C ALA A 34 15.33 16.75 11.12
N LEU A 35 16.04 17.24 10.09
CA LEU A 35 15.48 17.48 8.77
C LEU A 35 14.95 16.20 8.10
N TYR A 36 15.70 15.09 8.21
CA TYR A 36 15.25 13.81 7.72
C TYR A 36 13.94 13.35 8.39
N GLY A 37 13.87 13.47 9.73
CA GLY A 37 12.68 13.12 10.49
C GLY A 37 11.48 14.04 10.20
N GLU A 38 11.74 15.32 9.89
CA GLU A 38 10.70 16.31 9.66
C GLU A 38 10.14 16.29 8.23
N TYR A 39 11.00 16.08 7.21
CA TYR A 39 10.62 16.23 5.80
C TYR A 39 10.57 14.92 5.01
N LEU A 40 11.44 13.95 5.33
CA LEU A 40 11.52 12.70 4.56
C LEU A 40 10.84 11.52 5.27
N ASN A 41 10.80 11.53 6.59
CA ASN A 41 10.11 10.52 7.38
C ASN A 41 9.49 11.20 8.61
N PRO A 42 8.47 12.07 8.42
CA PRO A 42 7.80 12.67 9.56
C PRO A 42 7.24 11.55 10.44
N PRO A 43 7.51 11.56 11.75
CA PRO A 43 6.85 10.62 12.64
C PRO A 43 5.36 10.82 12.48
N ALA A 44 4.62 9.72 12.30
CA ALA A 44 3.17 9.76 12.29
C ALA A 44 2.72 10.50 13.56
N LYS A 45 2.21 11.72 13.39
CA LYS A 45 1.61 12.47 14.49
C LYS A 45 0.28 11.79 14.80
N ILE A 46 0.35 10.75 15.61
CA ILE A 46 -0.86 10.22 16.24
C ILE A 46 -1.32 11.35 17.17
N ASN A 47 -2.37 12.02 16.77
CA ASN A 47 -2.94 13.07 17.59
C ASN A 47 -3.73 12.42 18.74
N TYR A 48 -3.04 12.16 19.85
CA TYR A 48 -3.68 11.66 21.07
C TYR A 48 -4.64 12.68 21.71
N GLU A 49 -4.65 13.92 21.21
CA GLU A 49 -5.58 14.96 21.66
C GLU A 49 -6.90 14.92 20.90
N ASP A 50 -6.98 14.15 19.81
CA ASP A 50 -8.26 13.87 19.18
C ASP A 50 -9.06 12.93 20.09
N LYS A 51 -9.52 13.53 21.18
CA LYS A 51 -10.56 13.00 22.05
C LYS A 51 -11.92 13.15 21.38
N GLY A 52 -12.00 12.95 20.08
CA GLY A 52 -13.22 12.60 19.43
C GLY A 52 -13.72 11.36 20.19
N VAL A 53 -14.72 11.58 21.02
CA VAL A 53 -15.44 10.49 21.67
C VAL A 53 -16.06 9.73 20.50
N LEU A 54 -15.31 8.72 19.98
CA LEU A 54 -15.87 7.77 19.04
C LEU A 54 -17.15 7.28 19.69
N ASN A 55 -18.28 7.52 19.07
CA ASN A 55 -19.51 6.98 19.60
C ASN A 55 -19.41 5.44 19.59
N ASP A 56 -20.23 4.77 20.36
CA ASP A 56 -20.20 3.30 20.47
C ASP A 56 -20.33 2.61 19.11
N ALA A 57 -20.99 3.23 18.12
CA ALA A 57 -21.15 2.69 16.78
C ALA A 57 -19.84 2.75 15.98
N GLU A 58 -19.12 3.86 16.03
CA GLU A 58 -17.82 4.03 15.39
C GLU A 58 -16.78 3.09 15.99
N THR A 59 -16.74 2.96 17.32
CA THR A 59 -15.85 2.02 18.02
C THR A 59 -16.14 0.58 17.60
N ARG A 60 -17.42 0.20 17.51
CA ARG A 60 -17.81 -1.14 17.03
C ARG A 60 -17.43 -1.37 15.58
N LEU A 61 -17.66 -0.39 14.71
CA LEU A 61 -17.27 -0.48 13.30
C LEU A 61 -15.75 -0.67 13.18
N ALA A 62 -14.97 0.21 13.82
CA ALA A 62 -13.51 0.13 13.80
C ALA A 62 -13.00 -1.23 14.29
N SER A 63 -13.54 -1.74 15.41
CA SER A 63 -13.13 -3.03 15.96
C SER A 63 -13.44 -4.22 15.03
N ARG A 64 -14.50 -4.13 14.23
CA ARG A 64 -14.85 -5.16 13.25
C ARG A 64 -13.96 -5.10 12.01
N MET A 65 -13.51 -3.89 11.63
CA MET A 65 -12.68 -3.70 10.45
C MET A 65 -11.21 -4.11 10.65
N VAL A 66 -10.72 -4.19 11.90
CA VAL A 66 -9.30 -4.47 12.20
C VAL A 66 -8.78 -5.73 11.49
N GLY A 67 -9.55 -6.81 11.46
CA GLY A 67 -9.12 -8.05 10.82
C GLY A 67 -8.99 -7.91 9.29
N ILE A 68 -9.91 -7.19 8.66
CA ILE A 68 -9.87 -6.88 7.22
C ILE A 68 -8.68 -5.96 6.92
N ASP A 69 -8.52 -4.91 7.71
CA ASP A 69 -7.46 -3.92 7.56
C ASP A 69 -6.07 -4.58 7.61
N ILE A 70 -5.83 -5.44 8.59
CA ILE A 70 -4.59 -6.22 8.69
C ILE A 70 -4.35 -7.07 7.44
N GLN A 71 -5.37 -7.74 6.91
CA GLN A 71 -5.23 -8.57 5.71
C GLN A 71 -4.90 -7.73 4.46
N LEU A 72 -5.55 -6.59 4.31
CA LEU A 72 -5.31 -5.67 3.19
C LEU A 72 -3.92 -5.01 3.29
N GLU A 73 -3.52 -4.54 4.47
CA GLU A 73 -2.17 -3.99 4.68
C GLU A 73 -1.07 -5.01 4.41
N GLU A 74 -1.27 -6.26 4.83
CA GLU A 74 -0.29 -7.31 4.56
C GLU A 74 -0.20 -7.63 3.06
N LEU A 75 -1.33 -7.67 2.34
CA LEU A 75 -1.35 -7.84 0.90
C LEU A 75 -0.66 -6.67 0.21
N GLU A 76 -1.01 -5.43 0.57
CA GLU A 76 -0.39 -4.23 0.02
C GLU A 76 1.12 -4.27 0.19
N ARG A 77 1.59 -4.55 1.40
CA ARG A 77 3.02 -4.67 1.71
C ARG A 77 3.70 -5.77 0.89
N TYR A 78 3.02 -6.90 0.71
CA TYR A 78 3.54 -7.99 -0.12
C TYR A 78 3.68 -7.54 -1.57
N LEU A 79 2.62 -6.95 -2.13
CA LEU A 79 2.63 -6.48 -3.52
C LEU A 79 3.69 -5.40 -3.75
N GLN A 80 3.79 -4.38 -2.87
CA GLN A 80 4.75 -3.29 -2.99
C GLN A 80 6.22 -3.75 -2.92
N ASN A 81 6.49 -4.86 -2.25
CA ASN A 81 7.83 -5.44 -2.18
C ASN A 81 8.13 -6.41 -3.34
N ALA A 82 7.18 -6.63 -4.24
CA ALA A 82 7.37 -7.48 -5.39
C ALA A 82 8.06 -6.69 -6.52
N ASP A 83 9.39 -6.82 -6.63
CA ASP A 83 10.16 -6.24 -7.76
C ASP A 83 9.85 -6.92 -9.10
N ARG A 84 9.28 -8.12 -9.05
CA ARG A 84 8.90 -8.93 -10.21
C ARG A 84 7.62 -9.70 -9.90
N PRO A 85 6.82 -10.01 -10.93
CA PRO A 85 5.66 -10.90 -10.74
C PRO A 85 6.10 -12.23 -10.10
N PRO A 86 5.39 -12.71 -9.08
CA PRO A 86 5.67 -13.99 -8.45
C PRO A 86 5.43 -15.14 -9.45
N THR A 87 6.25 -16.18 -9.38
CA THR A 87 6.15 -17.36 -10.26
C THR A 87 6.31 -18.65 -9.47
N GLY A 88 5.72 -19.74 -9.97
CA GLY A 88 5.90 -21.08 -9.42
C GLY A 88 5.59 -21.16 -7.92
N GLU A 89 6.56 -21.58 -7.12
CA GLU A 89 6.39 -21.79 -5.67
C GLU A 89 6.00 -20.51 -4.93
N SER A 90 6.45 -19.34 -5.38
CA SER A 90 6.12 -18.08 -4.71
C SER A 90 4.65 -17.71 -4.86
N VAL A 91 3.99 -18.11 -5.95
CA VAL A 91 2.53 -17.97 -6.11
C VAL A 91 1.79 -18.88 -5.14
N ALA A 92 2.22 -20.13 -5.00
CA ALA A 92 1.60 -21.04 -4.03
C ALA A 92 1.72 -20.54 -2.59
N VAL A 93 2.88 -19.98 -2.21
CA VAL A 93 3.09 -19.36 -0.89
C VAL A 93 2.16 -18.15 -0.70
N LEU A 94 1.96 -17.35 -1.75
CA LEU A 94 1.04 -16.20 -1.70
C LEU A 94 -0.39 -16.65 -1.40
N PHE A 95 -0.92 -17.65 -2.11
CA PHE A 95 -2.27 -18.17 -1.85
C PHE A 95 -2.41 -18.88 -0.50
N GLN A 96 -1.33 -19.46 0.03
CA GLN A 96 -1.32 -20.00 1.40
C GLN A 96 -1.41 -18.87 2.44
N ARG A 97 -0.75 -17.74 2.16
CA ARG A 97 -0.75 -16.57 3.05
C ARG A 97 -2.06 -15.79 2.97
N PHE A 98 -2.63 -15.66 1.79
CA PHE A 98 -3.85 -14.94 1.50
C PHE A 98 -4.91 -15.84 0.86
N PRO A 99 -5.48 -16.80 1.63
CA PRO A 99 -6.41 -17.80 1.09
C PRO A 99 -7.75 -17.21 0.64
N TRP A 100 -7.98 -15.93 0.90
CA TRP A 100 -9.15 -15.18 0.47
C TRP A 100 -9.00 -14.57 -0.93
N LEU A 101 -7.81 -14.63 -1.53
CA LEU A 101 -7.61 -14.20 -2.92
C LEU A 101 -8.32 -15.17 -3.89
N SER A 102 -9.03 -14.62 -4.86
CA SER A 102 -9.58 -15.38 -5.99
C SER A 102 -8.53 -15.67 -7.05
N GLY A 103 -7.57 -14.74 -7.21
CA GLY A 103 -6.52 -14.91 -8.20
C GLY A 103 -5.47 -13.82 -8.20
N LEU A 104 -4.49 -14.04 -9.07
CA LEU A 104 -3.36 -13.14 -9.34
C LEU A 104 -3.13 -13.09 -10.85
N ALA A 105 -2.93 -11.91 -11.41
CA ALA A 105 -2.58 -11.73 -12.81
C ALA A 105 -1.41 -10.77 -12.98
N ALA A 106 -0.53 -11.07 -13.93
CA ALA A 106 0.45 -10.14 -14.44
C ALA A 106 -0.01 -9.69 -15.83
N VAL A 107 -0.18 -8.40 -16.02
CA VAL A 107 -0.64 -7.80 -17.27
C VAL A 107 0.40 -6.82 -17.80
N ASP A 108 0.53 -6.72 -19.11
CA ASP A 108 1.43 -5.76 -19.74
C ASP A 108 0.82 -4.34 -19.79
N VAL A 109 1.54 -3.41 -20.40
CA VAL A 109 1.08 -2.01 -20.56
C VAL A 109 -0.13 -1.83 -21.48
N SER A 110 -0.51 -2.86 -22.24
CA SER A 110 -1.73 -2.87 -23.05
C SER A 110 -2.92 -3.47 -22.32
N GLY A 111 -2.67 -4.10 -21.16
CA GLY A 111 -3.66 -4.85 -20.40
C GLY A 111 -3.79 -6.31 -20.82
N GLU A 112 -2.88 -6.80 -21.70
CA GLU A 112 -2.83 -8.21 -22.07
C GLU A 112 -2.28 -9.04 -20.90
N VAL A 113 -2.94 -10.17 -20.62
CA VAL A 113 -2.53 -11.07 -19.54
C VAL A 113 -1.31 -11.87 -19.95
N LEU A 114 -0.18 -11.63 -19.30
CA LEU A 114 1.07 -12.36 -19.51
C LEU A 114 1.09 -13.68 -18.72
N ALA A 115 0.52 -13.68 -17.53
CA ALA A 115 0.39 -14.84 -16.67
C ALA A 115 -0.75 -14.64 -15.68
N GLN A 116 -1.42 -15.70 -15.31
CA GLN A 116 -2.47 -15.66 -14.27
C GLN A 116 -2.55 -16.98 -13.49
N GLU A 117 -2.97 -16.87 -12.24
CA GLU A 117 -3.26 -17.99 -11.36
C GLU A 117 -4.59 -17.75 -10.65
N PRO A 118 -5.58 -18.64 -10.74
CA PRO A 118 -5.56 -19.86 -11.54
C PRO A 118 -5.54 -19.60 -13.06
N PRO A 119 -5.00 -20.54 -13.86
CA PRO A 119 -4.91 -20.33 -15.32
C PRO A 119 -6.25 -20.17 -16.02
N MET A 120 -7.32 -20.69 -15.42
CA MET A 120 -8.71 -20.50 -15.86
C MET A 120 -9.49 -19.84 -14.70
N PRO A 121 -9.56 -18.52 -14.65
CA PRO A 121 -10.33 -17.82 -13.62
C PRO A 121 -11.82 -18.07 -13.83
N MET A 122 -12.58 -18.08 -12.74
CA MET A 122 -14.03 -18.23 -12.79
C MET A 122 -14.73 -16.95 -13.29
N LYS A 123 -14.13 -15.81 -13.07
CA LYS A 123 -14.63 -14.48 -13.47
C LYS A 123 -13.76 -13.92 -14.58
N GLU A 124 -14.36 -13.41 -15.62
CA GLU A 124 -13.65 -12.65 -16.66
C GLU A 124 -13.48 -11.21 -16.17
N LEU A 125 -12.24 -10.71 -16.16
CA LEU A 125 -11.86 -9.41 -15.62
C LEU A 125 -11.27 -8.52 -16.72
N ASP A 126 -11.61 -7.22 -16.69
CA ASP A 126 -11.17 -6.21 -17.65
C ASP A 126 -9.99 -5.41 -17.08
N PHE A 127 -8.78 -5.93 -17.23
CA PHE A 127 -7.56 -5.32 -16.71
C PHE A 127 -7.15 -3.98 -17.36
N PRO A 128 -7.40 -3.68 -18.64
CA PRO A 128 -7.17 -2.38 -19.23
C PRO A 128 -7.68 -1.19 -18.41
N LYS A 129 -8.84 -1.32 -17.75
CA LYS A 129 -9.40 -0.28 -16.87
C LYS A 129 -8.46 0.11 -15.72
N MET A 130 -7.64 -0.83 -15.25
CA MET A 130 -6.66 -0.56 -14.17
C MET A 130 -5.52 0.35 -14.65
N LEU A 131 -5.17 0.29 -15.94
CA LEU A 131 -4.12 1.13 -16.53
C LEU A 131 -4.57 2.59 -16.67
N GLU A 132 -5.85 2.84 -16.96
CA GLU A 132 -6.42 4.18 -17.10
C GLU A 132 -6.36 4.99 -15.80
N GLN A 133 -6.36 4.33 -14.64
CA GLN A 133 -6.27 4.98 -13.33
C GLN A 133 -4.85 5.47 -12.98
N THR A 134 -3.88 5.27 -13.87
CA THR A 134 -2.44 5.57 -13.64
C THR A 134 -2.16 7.03 -13.28
N SER A 135 -3.02 7.96 -13.69
CA SER A 135 -2.82 9.40 -13.50
C SER A 135 -3.21 9.94 -12.12
N ARG A 136 -3.93 9.18 -11.30
CA ARG A 136 -4.52 9.65 -10.03
C ARG A 136 -3.80 9.15 -8.78
N VAL A 137 -3.07 8.05 -8.86
CA VAL A 137 -2.35 7.43 -7.74
C VAL A 137 -0.86 7.63 -7.95
N GLY A 138 -0.09 7.84 -6.88
CA GLY A 138 1.36 7.99 -6.95
C GLY A 138 2.03 6.83 -7.69
N LEU A 139 3.23 7.05 -8.22
CA LEU A 139 3.93 6.11 -9.12
C LEU A 139 4.01 4.66 -8.63
N ARG A 140 3.95 4.41 -7.32
CA ARG A 140 4.04 3.08 -6.69
C ARG A 140 2.85 2.73 -5.80
N GLY A 141 1.79 3.52 -5.82
CA GLY A 141 0.60 3.28 -5.01
C GLY A 141 -0.21 2.08 -5.52
N VAL A 142 -0.86 1.37 -4.60
CA VAL A 142 -1.84 0.35 -4.94
C VAL A 142 -3.06 1.02 -5.59
N ARG A 143 -3.52 0.45 -6.67
CA ARG A 143 -4.71 0.88 -7.39
C ARG A 143 -5.83 -0.09 -7.11
N GLY A 144 -6.98 0.43 -6.74
CA GLY A 144 -8.18 -0.37 -6.48
C GLY A 144 -9.22 -0.17 -7.57
N LEU A 145 -9.86 -1.24 -8.00
CA LEU A 145 -11.03 -1.22 -8.89
C LEU A 145 -12.01 -2.28 -8.42
N VAL A 146 -13.29 -1.98 -8.55
CA VAL A 146 -14.34 -2.98 -8.39
C VAL A 146 -14.93 -3.24 -9.75
N GLU A 147 -15.02 -4.51 -10.12
CA GLU A 147 -15.62 -4.96 -11.35
C GLU A 147 -16.85 -5.82 -11.06
N ASP A 148 -17.97 -5.45 -11.66
CA ASP A 148 -19.20 -6.24 -11.58
C ASP A 148 -19.17 -7.34 -12.64
N THR A 149 -19.34 -8.58 -12.19
CA THR A 149 -19.33 -9.76 -13.07
C THR A 149 -20.64 -10.54 -12.90
N PRO A 150 -21.01 -11.39 -13.86
CA PRO A 150 -22.20 -12.24 -13.72
C PRO A 150 -22.18 -13.16 -12.49
N LEU A 151 -20.99 -13.41 -11.92
CA LEU A 151 -20.79 -14.23 -10.72
C LEU A 151 -20.64 -13.39 -9.43
N GLY A 152 -20.94 -12.09 -9.51
CA GLY A 152 -20.82 -11.12 -8.44
C GLY A 152 -19.57 -10.25 -8.56
N ALA A 153 -19.55 -9.18 -7.80
CA ALA A 153 -18.47 -8.20 -7.83
C ALA A 153 -17.12 -8.82 -7.44
N GLU A 154 -16.07 -8.33 -8.08
CA GLU A 154 -14.69 -8.67 -7.78
C GLU A 154 -13.91 -7.38 -7.48
N VAL A 155 -13.11 -7.40 -6.42
CA VAL A 155 -12.23 -6.31 -6.07
C VAL A 155 -10.84 -6.62 -6.64
N LEU A 156 -10.28 -5.66 -7.36
CA LEU A 156 -8.95 -5.75 -7.96
C LEU A 156 -8.03 -4.78 -7.23
N ALA A 157 -6.87 -5.25 -6.81
CA ALA A 157 -5.80 -4.46 -6.22
C ALA A 157 -4.53 -4.63 -7.06
N ALA A 158 -4.05 -3.56 -7.67
CA ALA A 158 -2.92 -3.63 -8.59
C ALA A 158 -1.78 -2.72 -8.17
N ILE A 159 -0.56 -3.18 -8.42
CA ILE A 159 0.65 -2.37 -8.37
C ILE A 159 1.33 -2.31 -9.73
N PRO A 160 1.96 -1.17 -10.07
CA PRO A 160 2.78 -1.08 -11.27
C PRO A 160 4.13 -1.75 -11.08
N ILE A 161 4.55 -2.51 -12.08
CA ILE A 161 5.89 -3.10 -12.19
C ILE A 161 6.72 -2.25 -13.13
N TYR A 162 7.88 -1.80 -12.65
CA TYR A 162 8.82 -1.01 -13.43
C TYR A 162 10.12 -1.79 -13.69
N SER A 163 10.70 -1.57 -14.87
CA SER A 163 12.09 -1.91 -15.16
C SER A 163 12.84 -0.60 -15.42
N ASN A 164 13.78 -0.27 -14.55
CA ASN A 164 14.39 1.06 -14.50
C ASN A 164 13.30 2.15 -14.23
N ALA A 165 13.03 2.99 -15.22
CA ALA A 165 11.98 4.02 -15.16
C ALA A 165 10.76 3.70 -16.03
N ASP A 166 10.80 2.63 -16.81
CA ASP A 166 9.76 2.26 -17.76
C ASP A 166 8.73 1.35 -17.10
N LEU A 167 7.44 1.70 -17.25
CA LEU A 167 6.33 0.85 -16.81
C LEU A 167 6.28 -0.40 -17.70
N MET A 168 6.40 -1.56 -17.08
CA MET A 168 6.34 -2.86 -17.75
C MET A 168 4.94 -3.46 -17.76
N GLY A 169 4.12 -3.09 -16.78
CA GLY A 169 2.77 -3.61 -16.61
C GLY A 169 2.29 -3.51 -15.18
N LEU A 170 1.30 -4.32 -14.84
CA LEU A 170 0.71 -4.39 -13.50
C LEU A 170 0.79 -5.82 -12.95
N LEU A 171 0.98 -5.93 -11.65
CA LEU A 171 0.64 -7.12 -10.89
C LEU A 171 -0.70 -6.87 -10.20
N VAL A 172 -1.70 -7.69 -10.52
CA VAL A 172 -3.08 -7.54 -10.05
C VAL A 172 -3.44 -8.73 -9.17
N ALA A 173 -3.73 -8.48 -7.91
CA ALA A 173 -4.42 -9.43 -7.04
C ALA A 173 -5.92 -9.12 -7.07
N HIS A 174 -6.76 -10.15 -7.09
CA HIS A 174 -8.19 -9.94 -7.08
C HIS A 174 -8.90 -10.89 -6.13
N PHE A 175 -10.05 -10.46 -5.62
CA PHE A 175 -10.79 -11.21 -4.61
C PHE A 175 -12.27 -10.82 -4.56
N ASP A 176 -13.07 -11.76 -4.07
CA ASP A 176 -14.45 -11.51 -3.69
C ASP A 176 -14.49 -10.97 -2.25
N MET A 177 -15.19 -9.86 -2.03
CA MET A 177 -15.30 -9.25 -0.70
C MET A 177 -15.84 -10.25 0.34
N ARG A 178 -16.69 -11.19 -0.05
CA ARG A 178 -17.24 -12.22 0.84
C ARG A 178 -16.16 -13.11 1.46
N ALA A 179 -15.10 -13.42 0.72
CA ALA A 179 -13.99 -14.20 1.22
C ALA A 179 -13.18 -13.43 2.27
N LEU A 180 -12.94 -12.14 2.04
CA LEU A 180 -12.21 -11.27 2.97
C LEU A 180 -13.01 -11.01 4.26
N LEU A 181 -14.33 -10.94 4.19
CA LEU A 181 -15.21 -10.72 5.35
C LEU A 181 -15.16 -11.86 6.38
N THR A 182 -14.60 -13.01 6.05
CA THR A 182 -14.34 -14.09 7.03
C THR A 182 -13.36 -13.68 8.12
N TYR A 183 -12.61 -12.60 7.93
CA TYR A 183 -11.64 -12.04 8.90
C TYR A 183 -12.28 -11.00 9.84
N THR A 184 -13.58 -10.75 9.71
CA THR A 184 -14.31 -9.87 10.64
C THR A 184 -15.31 -10.63 11.47
N SER A 185 -15.54 -10.16 12.69
CA SER A 185 -16.63 -10.66 13.54
C SER A 185 -17.91 -9.90 13.24
N GLY A 186 -19.02 -10.62 13.04
CA GLY A 186 -20.32 -10.00 12.77
C GLY A 186 -20.38 -9.34 11.39
N ALA A 187 -19.88 -10.03 10.36
CA ALA A 187 -19.96 -9.58 8.98
C ALA A 187 -21.39 -9.24 8.54
N GLU A 188 -22.38 -9.93 9.11
CA GLU A 188 -23.79 -9.70 8.86
C GLU A 188 -24.27 -8.30 9.29
N ASP A 189 -23.56 -7.65 10.19
CA ASP A 189 -23.85 -6.27 10.65
C ASP A 189 -23.14 -5.19 9.82
N LEU A 190 -22.43 -5.56 8.78
CA LEU A 190 -21.72 -4.65 7.90
C LEU A 190 -22.41 -4.55 6.54
N VAL A 191 -22.37 -3.36 5.95
CA VAL A 191 -22.63 -3.14 4.54
C VAL A 191 -21.34 -2.68 3.91
N VAL A 192 -20.89 -3.34 2.85
CA VAL A 192 -19.74 -2.90 2.06
C VAL A 192 -20.24 -2.56 0.66
N PHE A 193 -19.93 -1.37 0.21
CA PHE A 193 -20.35 -0.89 -1.10
C PHE A 193 -19.21 -0.12 -1.78
N ALA A 194 -19.31 0.02 -3.07
CA ALA A 194 -18.45 0.80 -3.93
C ALA A 194 -19.35 1.67 -4.84
N PRO A 195 -18.79 2.65 -5.55
CA PRO A 195 -19.59 3.43 -6.52
C PRO A 195 -20.34 2.59 -7.55
N GLN A 196 -19.84 1.39 -7.85
CA GLN A 196 -20.41 0.45 -8.81
C GLN A 196 -21.58 -0.37 -8.24
N GLY A 197 -21.68 -0.51 -6.92
CA GLY A 197 -22.74 -1.27 -6.29
C GLY A 197 -22.42 -1.82 -4.90
N ILE A 198 -23.30 -2.66 -4.38
CA ILE A 198 -23.15 -3.30 -3.09
C ILE A 198 -22.28 -4.54 -3.24
N LEU A 199 -21.13 -4.57 -2.53
CA LEU A 199 -20.23 -5.72 -2.47
C LEU A 199 -20.66 -6.74 -1.42
N TRP A 200 -21.26 -6.25 -0.32
CA TRP A 200 -21.80 -7.06 0.75
C TRP A 200 -22.93 -6.32 1.45
N PRO A 201 -24.15 -6.80 1.39
CA PRO A 201 -25.32 -6.13 1.98
C PRO A 201 -25.48 -6.44 3.48
N GLY A 202 -24.81 -7.46 4.01
CA GLY A 202 -25.08 -7.97 5.35
C GLY A 202 -26.55 -8.35 5.52
N ARG A 203 -27.11 -8.01 6.68
CA ARG A 203 -28.55 -8.16 6.95
C ARG A 203 -29.39 -6.93 6.53
N PHE A 204 -28.76 -5.93 5.92
CA PHE A 204 -29.39 -4.65 5.56
C PHE A 204 -29.61 -4.50 4.05
N ALA A 205 -29.83 -5.61 3.34
CA ALA A 205 -29.92 -5.62 1.88
C ALA A 205 -30.94 -4.61 1.33
N GLU A 206 -32.12 -4.49 1.98
CA GLU A 206 -33.16 -3.56 1.57
C GLU A 206 -32.80 -2.10 1.88
N ASP A 207 -32.18 -1.86 3.03
CA ASP A 207 -31.81 -0.51 3.51
C ASP A 207 -30.53 0.00 2.83
N ALA A 208 -29.69 -0.88 2.28
CA ALA A 208 -28.41 -0.52 1.67
C ALA A 208 -28.56 0.04 0.25
N THR A 209 -29.63 -0.27 -0.46
CA THR A 209 -29.85 0.17 -1.85
C THR A 209 -29.74 1.68 -2.05
N PRO A 210 -30.29 2.56 -1.17
CA PRO A 210 -30.16 4.00 -1.30
C PRO A 210 -28.75 4.56 -1.14
N LEU A 211 -27.79 3.75 -0.60
CA LEU A 211 -26.41 4.15 -0.42
C LEU A 211 -25.63 4.11 -1.74
N VAL A 212 -26.08 3.31 -2.70
CA VAL A 212 -25.44 3.21 -4.02
C VAL A 212 -25.68 4.48 -4.81
N GLY A 213 -24.63 5.02 -5.40
CA GLY A 213 -24.72 6.23 -6.23
C GLY A 213 -24.67 7.54 -5.43
N GLN A 214 -24.49 7.49 -4.11
CA GLN A 214 -24.16 8.66 -3.30
C GLN A 214 -22.70 9.06 -3.56
N ASP A 215 -22.42 10.36 -3.55
CA ASP A 215 -21.05 10.88 -3.56
C ASP A 215 -20.48 10.83 -2.14
N TRP A 216 -19.60 9.86 -1.89
CA TRP A 216 -18.95 9.66 -0.58
C TRP A 216 -17.55 10.27 -0.53
N ALA A 217 -17.14 11.01 -1.58
CA ALA A 217 -15.79 11.58 -1.70
C ALA A 217 -15.65 12.97 -1.08
N GLU A 218 -16.70 13.51 -0.45
CA GLU A 218 -16.67 14.81 0.26
C GLU A 218 -16.36 14.67 1.76
#